data_9ecfb823f635ecb46f1ef014be08dcb4
#
_entry.id   9ecfb823f635ecb46f1ef014be08dcb4
#
_cell.length_a   1.000
_cell.length_b   1.000
_cell.length_c   1.000
_cell.angle_alpha   90.00
_cell.angle_beta   90.00
_cell.angle_gamma   90.00
#
_symmetry.space_group_name_H-M   'P 1'
#
loop_
_entity.id
_entity.type
_entity.pdbx_description
1 polymer ?
#
loop_
_entity_poly.entity_id
_entity_poly.type
_entity_poly.pdbx_seq_one_letter_code
_entity_poly.pdbx_strand_id
1 'polypeptide(L)'
;MKYEIKCIGVLTSGGDAPGMNAAIRSVTRAAIFNGIRVKAIYRGYKGLITGEIKEFQTQNVSNIIQQGGTILKSARCAEFRTPEGRKEAFENMKKEEIDALVVIGGDGTFTGARIFAQEYNVPIVGLPGTIDNDLYGTDSTIGYDTALNTIIEAVDKIRDTASSHERLFFIEVMGRDAGFLALNSALASGAEAAIIPERETQVDQLDELISNGFRKSKNSSIVLVAESDITGGANGLAERMKNEHPEYDVRVTILGHIQRGGSPSAYDRILASRMGVAAIDALLDEQRSIMIGIVNDVIVHVPFTKASKDDKPLNENLLGELQMLAI
;
A
#
# COMPACT_ATOMS: atom_id res chain seq x y z
N MET A 1 -19.55 -31.27 8.32
CA MET A 1 -19.89 -30.35 9.44
C MET A 1 -19.52 -28.96 8.99
N LYS A 2 -20.44 -28.00 9.07
CA LYS A 2 -20.08 -26.59 8.86
C LYS A 2 -19.10 -26.18 9.95
N TYR A 3 -17.99 -25.57 9.57
CA TYR A 3 -17.02 -25.05 10.53
C TYR A 3 -17.59 -23.74 11.09
N GLU A 4 -18.01 -23.76 12.35
CA GLU A 4 -18.59 -22.59 13.00
C GLU A 4 -17.47 -21.70 13.54
N ILE A 5 -17.33 -20.50 12.97
CA ILE A 5 -16.37 -19.49 13.43
C ILE A 5 -17.01 -18.71 14.59
N LYS A 6 -16.43 -18.82 15.79
CA LYS A 6 -16.89 -18.14 17.01
C LYS A 6 -15.98 -16.98 17.44
N CYS A 7 -14.72 -17.03 17.00
CA CYS A 7 -13.72 -16.02 17.35
C CYS A 7 -12.75 -15.80 16.19
N ILE A 8 -12.51 -14.56 15.83
CA ILE A 8 -11.48 -14.19 14.84
C ILE A 8 -10.35 -13.42 15.49
N GLY A 9 -9.14 -13.60 14.95
CA GLY A 9 -8.00 -12.73 15.20
C GLY A 9 -7.89 -11.66 14.11
N VAL A 10 -7.63 -10.42 14.47
CA VAL A 10 -7.32 -9.35 13.50
C VAL A 10 -5.93 -8.79 13.78
N LEU A 11 -5.13 -8.65 12.72
CA LEU A 11 -3.77 -8.10 12.79
C LEU A 11 -3.46 -7.20 11.59
N THR A 12 -2.52 -6.28 11.81
CA THR A 12 -1.85 -5.53 10.75
C THR A 12 -0.38 -5.94 10.67
N SER A 13 0.15 -6.10 9.47
CA SER A 13 1.52 -6.54 9.24
C SER A 13 2.14 -5.81 8.04
N GLY A 14 3.46 -5.67 8.05
CA GLY A 14 4.20 -4.92 7.03
C GLY A 14 4.29 -3.43 7.33
N GLY A 15 4.39 -2.59 6.30
CA GLY A 15 4.32 -1.13 6.44
C GLY A 15 2.90 -0.68 6.78
N ASP A 16 2.80 0.38 7.55
CA ASP A 16 1.50 1.01 7.80
C ASP A 16 1.02 1.79 6.56
N ALA A 17 -0.31 1.91 6.48
CA ALA A 17 -0.98 2.66 5.43
C ALA A 17 -2.20 3.39 6.00
N PRO A 18 -2.49 4.62 5.54
CA PRO A 18 -3.69 5.35 5.96
C PRO A 18 -4.95 4.57 5.60
N GLY A 19 -5.83 4.32 6.56
CA GLY A 19 -7.03 3.49 6.36
C GLY A 19 -6.96 2.11 7.02
N MET A 20 -5.80 1.65 7.50
CA MET A 20 -5.71 0.40 8.27
C MET A 20 -6.61 0.43 9.51
N ASN A 21 -6.72 1.56 10.21
CA ASN A 21 -7.62 1.71 11.34
C ASN A 21 -9.10 1.63 10.93
N ALA A 22 -9.47 2.15 9.78
CA ALA A 22 -10.82 2.00 9.22
C ALA A 22 -11.12 0.52 8.91
N ALA A 23 -10.15 -0.24 8.39
CA ALA A 23 -10.27 -1.68 8.14
C ALA A 23 -10.42 -2.47 9.46
N ILE A 24 -9.57 -2.21 10.48
CA ILE A 24 -9.68 -2.83 11.80
C ILE A 24 -11.07 -2.58 12.41
N ARG A 25 -11.55 -1.33 12.31
CA ARG A 25 -12.87 -0.94 12.78
C ARG A 25 -13.98 -1.71 12.08
N SER A 26 -13.91 -1.80 10.77
CA SER A 26 -14.93 -2.47 9.96
C SER A 26 -14.97 -3.97 10.24
N VAL A 27 -13.84 -4.65 10.23
CA VAL A 27 -13.71 -6.07 10.58
C VAL A 27 -14.27 -6.35 11.96
N THR A 28 -13.85 -5.55 12.96
CA THR A 28 -14.30 -5.73 14.35
C THR A 28 -15.81 -5.57 14.48
N ARG A 29 -16.39 -4.52 13.89
CA ARG A 29 -17.84 -4.27 14.00
C ARG A 29 -18.67 -5.27 13.22
N ALA A 30 -18.24 -5.68 12.03
CA ALA A 30 -18.92 -6.69 11.23
C ALA A 30 -18.91 -8.06 11.94
N ALA A 31 -17.78 -8.46 12.53
CA ALA A 31 -17.68 -9.70 13.29
C ALA A 31 -18.62 -9.70 14.50
N ILE A 32 -18.58 -8.64 15.32
CA ILE A 32 -19.46 -8.52 16.51
C ILE A 32 -20.93 -8.49 16.11
N PHE A 33 -21.28 -7.81 15.00
CA PHE A 33 -22.65 -7.79 14.48
C PHE A 33 -23.17 -9.20 14.15
N ASN A 34 -22.29 -10.08 13.69
CA ASN A 34 -22.59 -11.49 13.40
C ASN A 34 -22.39 -12.42 14.62
N GLY A 35 -22.22 -11.88 15.83
CA GLY A 35 -22.06 -12.68 17.05
C GLY A 35 -20.67 -13.32 17.22
N ILE A 36 -19.68 -12.90 16.43
CA ILE A 36 -18.31 -13.42 16.46
C ILE A 36 -17.45 -12.58 17.40
N ARG A 37 -16.73 -13.23 18.32
CA ARG A 37 -15.72 -12.56 19.17
C ARG A 37 -14.54 -12.11 18.34
N VAL A 38 -13.87 -11.02 18.77
CA VAL A 38 -12.71 -10.46 18.08
C VAL A 38 -11.53 -10.37 19.01
N LYS A 39 -10.41 -10.94 18.62
CA LYS A 39 -9.12 -10.84 19.27
C LYS A 39 -8.18 -9.96 18.43
N ALA A 40 -7.78 -8.83 18.99
CA ALA A 40 -6.80 -7.93 18.41
C ALA A 40 -5.39 -8.43 18.68
N ILE A 41 -4.60 -8.67 17.65
CA ILE A 41 -3.23 -9.16 17.72
C ILE A 41 -2.31 -7.97 17.45
N TYR A 42 -1.59 -7.52 18.46
CA TYR A 42 -0.69 -6.39 18.35
C TYR A 42 0.64 -6.78 17.68
N ARG A 43 1.24 -5.86 16.93
CA ARG A 43 2.51 -6.04 16.23
C ARG A 43 2.52 -7.21 15.22
N GLY A 44 1.37 -7.49 14.61
CA GLY A 44 1.23 -8.45 13.52
C GLY A 44 1.64 -9.87 13.92
N TYR A 45 2.35 -10.56 13.03
CA TYR A 45 2.80 -11.94 13.27
C TYR A 45 3.73 -12.08 14.48
N LYS A 46 4.50 -11.05 14.83
CA LYS A 46 5.31 -11.06 16.04
C LYS A 46 4.46 -11.21 17.28
N GLY A 47 3.38 -10.41 17.37
CA GLY A 47 2.47 -10.49 18.49
C GLY A 47 1.67 -11.79 18.55
N LEU A 48 1.41 -12.42 17.40
CA LEU A 48 0.80 -13.75 17.37
C LEU A 48 1.76 -14.82 17.98
N ILE A 49 3.07 -14.72 17.69
CA ILE A 49 4.10 -15.58 18.29
C ILE A 49 4.25 -15.29 19.80
N THR A 50 4.28 -14.02 20.20
CA THR A 50 4.54 -13.65 21.60
C THR A 50 3.29 -13.62 22.48
N GLY A 51 2.09 -13.86 21.91
CA GLY A 51 0.83 -13.86 22.64
C GLY A 51 0.34 -12.45 23.03
N GLU A 52 0.70 -11.40 22.24
CA GLU A 52 0.22 -10.03 22.48
C GLU A 52 -1.19 -9.84 21.93
N ILE A 53 -2.14 -10.52 22.55
CA ILE A 53 -3.51 -10.65 22.06
C ILE A 53 -4.46 -10.09 23.13
N LYS A 54 -5.44 -9.29 22.70
CA LYS A 54 -6.48 -8.73 23.57
C LYS A 54 -7.84 -8.87 22.92
N GLU A 55 -8.86 -9.15 23.71
CA GLU A 55 -10.24 -9.13 23.23
C GLU A 55 -10.69 -7.70 22.93
N PHE A 56 -11.31 -7.51 21.76
CA PHE A 56 -11.88 -6.23 21.34
C PHE A 56 -13.40 -6.26 21.41
N GLN A 57 -13.93 -5.13 21.86
CA GLN A 57 -15.34 -4.77 21.82
C GLN A 57 -15.53 -3.56 20.90
N THR A 58 -16.77 -3.19 20.59
CA THR A 58 -17.08 -2.06 19.71
C THR A 58 -16.48 -0.73 20.17
N GLN A 59 -16.30 -0.55 21.50
CA GLN A 59 -15.67 0.64 22.08
C GLN A 59 -14.20 0.78 21.73
N ASN A 60 -13.46 -0.35 21.62
CA ASN A 60 -12.03 -0.34 21.32
C ASN A 60 -11.72 0.20 19.93
N VAL A 61 -12.70 0.19 19.03
CA VAL A 61 -12.58 0.69 17.66
C VAL A 61 -13.41 1.96 17.42
N SER A 62 -13.81 2.65 18.47
CA SER A 62 -14.51 3.92 18.38
C SER A 62 -13.53 5.05 18.07
N ASN A 63 -13.94 6.00 17.20
CA ASN A 63 -13.16 7.20 16.86
C ASN A 63 -11.76 6.93 16.27
N ILE A 64 -11.59 5.82 15.54
CA ILE A 64 -10.32 5.48 14.87
C ILE A 64 -10.38 5.56 13.34
N ILE A 65 -11.56 5.70 12.74
CA ILE A 65 -11.74 5.69 11.27
C ILE A 65 -10.93 6.80 10.57
N GLN A 66 -10.75 7.94 11.24
CA GLN A 66 -10.01 9.09 10.72
C GLN A 66 -8.52 9.07 11.08
N GLN A 67 -8.07 8.11 11.88
CA GLN A 67 -6.68 8.06 12.35
C GLN A 67 -5.80 7.35 11.33
N GLY A 68 -4.66 7.95 11.00
CA GLY A 68 -3.59 7.32 10.22
C GLY A 68 -2.85 6.25 11.03
N GLY A 69 -1.93 5.54 10.37
CA GLY A 69 -1.20 4.45 10.98
C GLY A 69 -2.10 3.26 11.36
N THR A 70 -1.70 2.51 12.38
CA THR A 70 -2.47 1.37 12.91
C THR A 70 -2.43 1.29 14.43
N ILE A 71 -3.60 1.20 15.07
CA ILE A 71 -3.72 1.02 16.53
C ILE A 71 -3.17 -0.33 17.01
N LEU A 72 -3.14 -1.34 16.12
CA LEU A 72 -2.57 -2.66 16.41
C LEU A 72 -1.05 -2.68 16.30
N LYS A 73 -0.46 -1.61 15.78
CA LYS A 73 0.97 -1.55 15.44
C LYS A 73 1.36 -2.63 14.42
N SER A 74 2.49 -2.51 13.81
CA SER A 74 3.09 -3.54 12.97
C SER A 74 4.53 -3.77 13.36
N ALA A 75 5.09 -4.93 13.02
CA ALA A 75 6.51 -5.23 13.20
C ALA A 75 6.99 -6.17 12.10
N ARG A 76 8.24 -6.02 11.68
CA ARG A 76 8.92 -7.06 10.91
C ARG A 76 9.13 -8.27 11.81
N CYS A 77 8.83 -9.46 11.31
CA CYS A 77 8.95 -10.71 12.07
C CYS A 77 9.68 -11.76 11.24
N ALA A 78 10.98 -11.88 11.46
CA ALA A 78 11.79 -12.88 10.79
C ALA A 78 11.45 -14.31 11.30
N GLU A 79 11.08 -14.40 12.57
CA GLU A 79 10.72 -15.67 13.23
C GLU A 79 9.52 -16.34 12.59
N PHE A 80 8.54 -15.57 12.09
CA PHE A 80 7.38 -16.12 11.39
C PHE A 80 7.70 -16.79 10.04
N ARG A 81 8.91 -16.53 9.49
CA ARG A 81 9.42 -17.22 8.30
C ARG A 81 9.86 -18.64 8.59
N THR A 82 10.11 -18.98 9.86
CA THR A 82 10.53 -20.31 10.30
C THR A 82 9.33 -21.19 10.68
N PRO A 83 9.41 -22.52 10.50
CA PRO A 83 8.36 -23.45 10.95
C PRO A 83 8.11 -23.35 12.46
N GLU A 84 9.17 -23.15 13.27
CA GLU A 84 9.09 -23.04 14.72
C GLU A 84 8.27 -21.84 15.16
N GLY A 85 8.55 -20.65 14.59
CA GLY A 85 7.78 -19.44 14.90
C GLY A 85 6.32 -19.54 14.48
N ARG A 86 6.04 -20.17 13.33
CA ARG A 86 4.64 -20.43 12.93
C ARG A 86 3.94 -21.44 13.83
N LYS A 87 4.67 -22.44 14.37
CA LYS A 87 4.13 -23.37 15.35
C LYS A 87 3.74 -22.66 16.64
N GLU A 88 4.60 -21.80 17.18
CA GLU A 88 4.30 -20.99 18.37
C GLU A 88 3.08 -20.07 18.13
N ALA A 89 3.02 -19.44 16.97
CA ALA A 89 1.88 -18.62 16.57
C ALA A 89 0.56 -19.43 16.57
N PHE A 90 0.58 -20.66 16.06
CA PHE A 90 -0.58 -21.54 16.03
C PHE A 90 -0.97 -22.02 17.43
N GLU A 91 -0.02 -22.31 18.30
CA GLU A 91 -0.28 -22.70 19.69
C GLU A 91 -0.94 -21.55 20.46
N ASN A 92 -0.46 -20.30 20.28
CA ASN A 92 -1.09 -19.12 20.86
C ASN A 92 -2.50 -18.88 20.29
N MET A 93 -2.68 -19.05 19.00
CA MET A 93 -4.00 -18.94 18.36
C MET A 93 -5.00 -19.91 18.98
N LYS A 94 -4.61 -21.19 19.21
CA LYS A 94 -5.45 -22.18 19.89
C LYS A 94 -5.74 -21.82 21.35
N LYS A 95 -4.71 -21.36 22.08
CA LYS A 95 -4.83 -20.95 23.50
C LYS A 95 -5.85 -19.82 23.65
N GLU A 96 -5.88 -18.89 22.69
CA GLU A 96 -6.80 -17.75 22.68
C GLU A 96 -8.14 -18.07 22.00
N GLU A 97 -8.38 -19.35 21.64
CA GLU A 97 -9.61 -19.82 20.98
C GLU A 97 -9.94 -19.06 19.68
N ILE A 98 -8.92 -18.72 18.91
CA ILE A 98 -9.09 -18.03 17.61
C ILE A 98 -9.30 -19.07 16.51
N ASP A 99 -10.44 -19.01 15.84
CA ASP A 99 -10.84 -19.95 14.80
C ASP A 99 -10.33 -19.54 13.42
N ALA A 100 -10.25 -18.23 13.14
CA ALA A 100 -9.86 -17.69 11.84
C ALA A 100 -9.09 -16.37 12.01
N LEU A 101 -8.35 -15.95 10.96
CA LEU A 101 -7.62 -14.68 10.96
C LEU A 101 -8.10 -13.75 9.86
N VAL A 102 -8.18 -12.46 10.17
CA VAL A 102 -8.19 -11.38 9.18
C VAL A 102 -6.85 -10.65 9.25
N VAL A 103 -6.11 -10.65 8.16
CA VAL A 103 -4.77 -10.04 8.08
C VAL A 103 -4.80 -8.84 7.16
N ILE A 104 -4.29 -7.69 7.63
CA ILE A 104 -4.28 -6.43 6.88
C ILE A 104 -2.84 -6.07 6.57
N GLY A 105 -2.49 -5.99 5.28
CA GLY A 105 -1.12 -5.67 4.86
C GLY A 105 -0.86 -5.91 3.38
N GLY A 106 0.40 -5.93 2.98
CA GLY A 106 0.85 -6.11 1.60
C GLY A 106 1.28 -7.54 1.28
N ASP A 107 2.04 -7.71 0.20
CA ASP A 107 2.52 -8.98 -0.35
C ASP A 107 3.17 -9.91 0.69
N GLY A 108 4.15 -9.41 1.45
CA GLY A 108 4.83 -10.21 2.49
C GLY A 108 3.86 -10.74 3.56
N THR A 109 2.80 -9.98 3.87
CA THR A 109 1.75 -10.41 4.81
C THR A 109 0.97 -11.58 4.24
N PHE A 110 0.57 -11.53 2.97
CA PHE A 110 -0.21 -12.58 2.31
C PHE A 110 0.64 -13.82 2.03
N THR A 111 1.92 -13.65 1.72
CA THR A 111 2.87 -14.78 1.62
C THR A 111 2.96 -15.54 2.95
N GLY A 112 3.11 -14.85 4.08
CA GLY A 112 3.10 -15.45 5.41
C GLY A 112 1.76 -16.11 5.74
N ALA A 113 0.64 -15.44 5.46
CA ALA A 113 -0.71 -15.96 5.66
C ALA A 113 -0.96 -17.26 4.87
N ARG A 114 -0.53 -17.28 3.60
CA ARG A 114 -0.67 -18.45 2.72
C ARG A 114 0.06 -19.67 3.29
N ILE A 115 1.32 -19.51 3.68
CA ILE A 115 2.12 -20.59 4.25
C ILE A 115 1.47 -21.10 5.55
N PHE A 116 1.09 -20.19 6.43
CA PHE A 116 0.47 -20.52 7.71
C PHE A 116 -0.88 -21.24 7.55
N ALA A 117 -1.72 -20.78 6.60
CA ALA A 117 -2.97 -21.44 6.27
C ALA A 117 -2.78 -22.86 5.74
N GLN A 118 -1.74 -23.09 4.92
CA GLN A 118 -1.43 -24.42 4.37
C GLN A 118 -0.90 -25.38 5.44
N GLU A 119 -0.03 -24.91 6.36
CA GLU A 119 0.56 -25.75 7.39
C GLU A 119 -0.45 -26.17 8.47
N TYR A 120 -1.37 -25.29 8.83
CA TYR A 120 -2.26 -25.51 9.99
C TYR A 120 -3.76 -25.56 9.64
N ASN A 121 -4.10 -25.48 8.36
CA ASN A 121 -5.50 -25.45 7.88
C ASN A 121 -6.35 -24.35 8.55
N VAL A 122 -5.75 -23.17 8.80
CA VAL A 122 -6.42 -22.01 9.41
C VAL A 122 -7.14 -21.22 8.32
N PRO A 123 -8.43 -20.88 8.48
CA PRO A 123 -9.11 -19.95 7.62
C PRO A 123 -8.50 -18.56 7.76
N ILE A 124 -8.02 -17.97 6.65
CA ILE A 124 -7.44 -16.63 6.63
C ILE A 124 -8.00 -15.83 5.47
N VAL A 125 -8.43 -14.61 5.76
CA VAL A 125 -8.83 -13.62 4.75
C VAL A 125 -7.93 -12.39 4.88
N GLY A 126 -7.43 -11.89 3.75
CA GLY A 126 -6.55 -10.74 3.67
C GLY A 126 -7.25 -9.47 3.21
N LEU A 127 -6.85 -8.32 3.75
CA LEU A 127 -7.20 -7.00 3.25
C LEU A 127 -5.95 -6.28 2.75
N PRO A 128 -5.94 -5.75 1.51
CA PRO A 128 -4.77 -5.12 0.91
C PRO A 128 -4.51 -3.74 1.54
N GLY A 129 -3.67 -3.70 2.58
CA GLY A 129 -3.26 -2.49 3.28
C GLY A 129 -1.82 -2.12 2.93
N THR A 130 -1.63 -1.37 1.86
CA THR A 130 -0.34 -0.86 1.37
C THR A 130 -0.56 0.37 0.50
N ILE A 131 0.38 1.32 0.52
CA ILE A 131 0.35 2.48 -0.37
C ILE A 131 0.92 2.18 -1.77
N ASP A 132 1.61 1.05 -1.95
CA ASP A 132 2.36 0.75 -3.17
C ASP A 132 1.44 0.36 -4.35
N ASN A 133 0.21 -0.08 -4.05
CA ASN A 133 -0.82 -0.52 -4.99
C ASN A 133 -0.38 -1.62 -5.97
N ASP A 134 0.56 -2.44 -5.55
CA ASP A 134 1.27 -3.47 -6.32
C ASP A 134 0.64 -4.88 -6.26
N LEU A 135 -0.46 -5.04 -5.51
CA LEU A 135 -1.10 -6.35 -5.33
C LEU A 135 -1.99 -6.72 -6.51
N TYR A 136 -1.76 -7.91 -7.06
CA TYR A 136 -2.56 -8.44 -8.17
C TYR A 136 -4.03 -8.70 -7.76
N GLY A 137 -4.96 -8.40 -8.67
CA GLY A 137 -6.38 -8.71 -8.51
C GLY A 137 -7.19 -7.67 -7.73
N THR A 138 -6.63 -6.48 -7.54
CA THR A 138 -7.37 -5.33 -7.01
C THR A 138 -6.98 -4.04 -7.75
N ASP A 139 -7.94 -3.18 -8.04
CA ASP A 139 -7.68 -1.87 -8.65
C ASP A 139 -7.00 -0.93 -7.65
N SER A 140 -7.42 -0.99 -6.38
CA SER A 140 -6.93 -0.11 -5.32
C SER A 140 -6.62 -0.88 -4.03
N THR A 141 -5.54 -0.48 -3.38
CA THR A 141 -5.18 -0.91 -2.03
C THR A 141 -5.50 0.19 -1.01
N ILE A 142 -5.78 -0.20 0.24
CA ILE A 142 -6.08 0.72 1.34
C ILE A 142 -4.84 1.55 1.65
N GLY A 143 -4.96 2.87 1.54
CA GLY A 143 -3.90 3.85 1.77
C GLY A 143 -3.29 4.46 0.52
N TYR A 144 -3.52 3.86 -0.64
CA TYR A 144 -2.99 4.34 -1.91
C TYR A 144 -3.53 5.72 -2.30
N ASP A 145 -4.85 5.94 -2.23
CA ASP A 145 -5.46 7.21 -2.56
C ASP A 145 -4.99 8.35 -1.64
N THR A 146 -4.85 8.07 -0.35
CA THR A 146 -4.31 9.04 0.62
C THR A 146 -2.85 9.39 0.31
N ALA A 147 -2.02 8.40 -0.06
CA ALA A 147 -0.63 8.63 -0.44
C ALA A 147 -0.54 9.49 -1.71
N LEU A 148 -1.38 9.24 -2.72
CA LEU A 148 -1.47 10.10 -3.91
C LEU A 148 -1.81 11.54 -3.56
N ASN A 149 -2.82 11.77 -2.72
CA ASN A 149 -3.19 13.12 -2.30
C ASN A 149 -2.06 13.83 -1.55
N THR A 150 -1.31 13.10 -0.70
CA THR A 150 -0.13 13.63 -0.01
C THR A 150 0.98 14.05 -0.99
N ILE A 151 1.22 13.23 -2.02
CA ILE A 151 2.21 13.54 -3.05
C ILE A 151 1.77 14.77 -3.85
N ILE A 152 0.52 14.82 -4.31
CA ILE A 152 -0.02 15.94 -5.09
C ILE A 152 0.11 17.25 -4.31
N GLU A 153 -0.29 17.26 -3.03
CA GLU A 153 -0.16 18.44 -2.17
C GLU A 153 1.31 18.91 -2.04
N ALA A 154 2.24 17.98 -1.95
CA ALA A 154 3.67 18.31 -1.89
C ALA A 154 4.18 18.84 -3.24
N VAL A 155 3.78 18.23 -4.36
CA VAL A 155 4.17 18.65 -5.72
C VAL A 155 3.63 20.04 -6.03
N ASP A 156 2.40 20.37 -5.65
CA ASP A 156 1.81 21.70 -5.87
C ASP A 156 2.63 22.79 -5.16
N LYS A 157 3.03 22.55 -3.91
CA LYS A 157 3.90 23.48 -3.15
C LYS A 157 5.28 23.62 -3.79
N ILE A 158 5.85 22.56 -4.34
CA ILE A 158 7.14 22.58 -5.03
C ILE A 158 7.00 23.33 -6.36
N ARG A 159 5.87 23.18 -7.07
CA ARG A 159 5.59 23.87 -8.32
C ARG A 159 5.59 25.39 -8.16
N ASP A 160 5.01 25.91 -7.08
CA ASP A 160 5.01 27.35 -6.78
C ASP A 160 6.43 27.91 -6.68
N THR A 161 7.33 27.18 -6.02
CA THR A 161 8.73 27.62 -5.92
C THR A 161 9.54 27.33 -7.19
N ALA A 162 9.24 26.25 -7.90
CA ALA A 162 9.91 25.90 -9.14
C ALA A 162 9.70 26.98 -10.21
N SER A 163 8.47 27.44 -10.39
CA SER A 163 8.09 28.47 -11.36
C SER A 163 8.77 29.84 -11.09
N SER A 164 9.13 30.11 -9.84
CA SER A 164 9.77 31.36 -9.45
C SER A 164 11.27 31.45 -9.81
N HIS A 165 11.91 30.32 -10.19
CA HIS A 165 13.37 30.24 -10.31
C HIS A 165 13.88 29.45 -11.52
N GLU A 166 13.04 29.06 -12.47
CA GLU A 166 13.41 28.29 -13.68
C GLU A 166 14.18 26.99 -13.34
N ARG A 167 13.63 26.17 -12.41
CA ARG A 167 14.30 24.98 -11.86
C ARG A 167 13.73 23.69 -12.39
N LEU A 168 14.61 22.66 -12.49
CA LEU A 168 14.23 21.27 -12.68
C LEU A 168 14.18 20.54 -11.32
N PHE A 169 13.02 20.03 -10.95
CA PHE A 169 12.84 19.26 -9.74
C PHE A 169 12.67 17.78 -10.02
N PHE A 170 13.50 16.94 -9.40
CA PHE A 170 13.24 15.52 -9.24
C PHE A 170 12.59 15.29 -7.87
N ILE A 171 11.38 14.73 -7.87
CA ILE A 171 10.62 14.44 -6.66
C ILE A 171 10.51 12.94 -6.51
N GLU A 172 11.22 12.37 -5.52
CA GLU A 172 11.19 10.95 -5.23
C GLU A 172 9.97 10.61 -4.39
N VAL A 173 9.26 9.57 -4.83
CA VAL A 173 8.08 9.01 -4.16
C VAL A 173 8.29 7.55 -3.85
N MET A 174 7.61 7.05 -2.82
CA MET A 174 7.61 5.64 -2.46
C MET A 174 6.97 4.77 -3.54
N GLY A 175 6.93 3.47 -3.36
CA GLY A 175 6.34 2.50 -4.28
C GLY A 175 7.22 1.25 -4.41
N ARG A 176 8.42 1.22 -3.81
CA ARG A 176 9.40 0.15 -3.96
C ARG A 176 9.72 -0.11 -5.44
N ASP A 177 9.48 -1.37 -5.88
CA ASP A 177 9.72 -1.85 -7.23
C ASP A 177 8.50 -1.61 -8.15
N ALA A 178 7.57 -0.72 -7.77
CA ALA A 178 6.36 -0.43 -8.53
C ALA A 178 6.16 1.08 -8.76
N GLY A 179 5.89 1.46 -10.00
CA GLY A 179 5.74 2.83 -10.45
C GLY A 179 4.34 3.45 -10.28
N PHE A 180 3.38 2.78 -9.61
CA PHE A 180 2.00 3.26 -9.53
C PHE A 180 1.86 4.63 -8.88
N LEU A 181 2.57 4.88 -7.77
CA LEU A 181 2.56 6.20 -7.11
C LEU A 181 3.17 7.27 -8.00
N ALA A 182 4.36 7.01 -8.58
CA ALA A 182 5.04 7.97 -9.43
C ALA A 182 4.23 8.33 -10.67
N LEU A 183 3.70 7.33 -11.40
CA LEU A 183 2.95 7.55 -12.62
C LEU A 183 1.64 8.29 -12.38
N ASN A 184 0.84 7.82 -11.42
CA ASN A 184 -0.47 8.42 -11.18
C ASN A 184 -0.34 9.83 -10.56
N SER A 185 0.63 10.06 -9.67
CA SER A 185 0.87 11.40 -9.15
C SER A 185 1.45 12.35 -10.20
N ALA A 186 2.28 11.87 -11.14
CA ALA A 186 2.76 12.68 -12.25
C ALA A 186 1.61 13.15 -13.14
N LEU A 187 0.72 12.23 -13.52
CA LEU A 187 -0.46 12.56 -14.31
C LEU A 187 -1.37 13.54 -13.58
N ALA A 188 -1.67 13.28 -12.31
CA ALA A 188 -2.59 14.09 -11.50
C ALA A 188 -2.04 15.49 -11.18
N SER A 189 -0.71 15.65 -11.08
CA SER A 189 -0.07 16.94 -10.81
C SER A 189 0.36 17.69 -12.08
N GLY A 190 0.21 17.09 -13.27
CA GLY A 190 0.70 17.67 -14.52
C GLY A 190 2.23 17.81 -14.56
N ALA A 191 2.96 16.84 -14.02
CA ALA A 191 4.39 16.76 -14.14
C ALA A 191 4.81 16.42 -15.59
N GLU A 192 6.04 16.78 -15.96
CA GLU A 192 6.56 16.57 -17.29
C GLU A 192 6.92 15.11 -17.57
N ALA A 193 7.31 14.36 -16.54
CA ALA A 193 7.66 12.94 -16.67
C ALA A 193 7.47 12.17 -15.35
N ALA A 194 7.38 10.84 -15.48
CA ALA A 194 7.49 9.89 -14.38
C ALA A 194 8.59 8.86 -14.72
N ILE A 195 9.56 8.68 -13.85
CA ILE A 195 10.59 7.64 -13.96
C ILE A 195 10.16 6.48 -13.07
N ILE A 196 9.94 5.32 -13.68
CA ILE A 196 9.39 4.15 -13.02
C ILE A 196 10.25 2.90 -13.28
N PRO A 197 10.32 1.94 -12.34
CA PRO A 197 11.18 0.76 -12.48
C PRO A 197 10.76 -0.17 -13.63
N GLU A 198 9.48 -0.18 -14.02
CA GLU A 198 8.97 -1.00 -15.12
C GLU A 198 9.46 -0.56 -16.52
N ARG A 199 10.14 0.60 -16.62
CA ARG A 199 10.61 1.20 -17.86
C ARG A 199 12.02 1.77 -17.72
N GLU A 200 13.04 0.90 -17.78
CA GLU A 200 14.46 1.29 -17.70
C GLU A 200 14.88 2.30 -18.79
N THR A 201 14.29 2.20 -19.98
CA THR A 201 14.60 3.08 -21.14
C THR A 201 14.19 4.54 -20.92
N GLN A 202 13.36 4.86 -19.95
CA GLN A 202 12.94 6.25 -19.69
C GLN A 202 14.11 7.13 -19.19
N VAL A 203 15.10 6.55 -18.53
CA VAL A 203 16.28 7.28 -18.08
C VAL A 203 17.08 7.84 -19.28
N ASP A 204 17.16 7.08 -20.37
CA ASP A 204 17.86 7.51 -21.59
C ASP A 204 17.04 8.52 -22.40
N GLN A 205 15.71 8.50 -22.27
CA GLN A 205 14.80 9.45 -22.92
C GLN A 205 14.58 10.74 -22.08
N LEU A 206 15.10 10.78 -20.85
CA LEU A 206 14.89 11.90 -19.92
C LEU A 206 15.38 13.23 -20.53
N ASP A 207 16.52 13.21 -21.22
CA ASP A 207 17.10 14.39 -21.87
C ASP A 207 16.17 14.96 -22.95
N GLU A 208 15.53 14.09 -23.73
CA GLU A 208 14.59 14.49 -24.77
C GLU A 208 13.30 15.06 -24.16
N LEU A 209 12.76 14.40 -23.11
CA LEU A 209 11.56 14.85 -22.40
C LEU A 209 11.74 16.22 -21.75
N ILE A 210 12.88 16.42 -21.06
CA ILE A 210 13.20 17.67 -20.40
C ILE A 210 13.50 18.78 -21.41
N SER A 211 14.32 18.49 -22.43
CA SER A 211 14.68 19.46 -23.45
C SER A 211 13.47 19.97 -24.22
N ASN A 212 12.49 19.10 -24.49
CA ASN A 212 11.25 19.47 -25.16
C ASN A 212 10.36 20.35 -24.26
N GLY A 213 10.35 20.11 -22.93
CA GLY A 213 9.62 20.92 -21.96
C GLY A 213 10.21 22.33 -21.84
N PHE A 214 11.53 22.46 -21.64
CA PHE A 214 12.23 23.75 -21.53
C PHE A 214 12.22 24.57 -22.82
N ARG A 215 12.33 23.94 -24.01
CA ARG A 215 12.29 24.62 -25.32
C ARG A 215 10.95 25.31 -25.60
N LYS A 216 9.88 24.95 -24.93
CA LYS A 216 8.51 25.49 -25.16
C LYS A 216 8.12 26.61 -24.17
N SER A 217 9.09 27.37 -23.62
CA SER A 217 8.87 28.48 -22.69
C SER A 217 8.29 28.12 -21.33
N LYS A 218 8.42 26.88 -20.88
CA LYS A 218 8.15 26.53 -19.47
C LYS A 218 9.34 26.94 -18.60
N ASN A 219 9.08 27.74 -17.57
CA ASN A 219 10.12 28.23 -16.67
C ASN A 219 10.49 27.22 -15.57
N SER A 220 9.88 26.02 -15.54
CA SER A 220 10.19 24.97 -14.56
C SER A 220 9.73 23.62 -15.06
N SER A 221 10.40 22.56 -14.60
CA SER A 221 10.01 21.19 -14.88
C SER A 221 10.01 20.36 -13.60
N ILE A 222 9.04 19.46 -13.49
CA ILE A 222 8.89 18.52 -12.38
C ILE A 222 8.86 17.10 -12.94
N VAL A 223 9.74 16.25 -12.39
CA VAL A 223 9.83 14.84 -12.73
C VAL A 223 9.59 14.02 -11.47
N LEU A 224 8.57 13.15 -11.48
CA LEU A 224 8.33 12.20 -10.40
C LEU A 224 9.23 10.98 -10.61
N VAL A 225 9.86 10.52 -9.54
CA VAL A 225 10.78 9.38 -9.56
C VAL A 225 10.32 8.36 -8.54
N ALA A 226 10.02 7.14 -8.95
CA ALA A 226 9.79 6.04 -8.01
C ALA A 226 11.07 5.71 -7.26
N GLU A 227 10.97 5.46 -5.93
CA GLU A 227 12.13 4.94 -5.19
C GLU A 227 12.53 3.58 -5.78
N SER A 228 13.75 3.48 -6.30
CA SER A 228 14.24 2.25 -6.92
C SER A 228 15.76 2.25 -6.92
N ASP A 229 16.36 1.10 -6.65
CA ASP A 229 17.81 0.90 -6.75
C ASP A 229 18.30 0.90 -8.22
N ILE A 230 17.41 0.63 -9.18
CA ILE A 230 17.72 0.52 -10.62
C ILE A 230 18.18 1.87 -11.18
N THR A 231 17.52 2.95 -10.80
CA THR A 231 17.82 4.30 -11.32
C THR A 231 18.78 5.09 -10.42
N GLY A 232 19.17 4.57 -9.26
CA GLY A 232 19.87 5.32 -8.23
C GLY A 232 18.99 6.38 -7.55
N GLY A 233 17.66 6.29 -7.74
CA GLY A 233 16.69 7.23 -7.22
C GLY A 233 16.83 8.64 -7.80
N ALA A 234 16.13 9.60 -7.20
CA ALA A 234 16.17 10.99 -7.67
C ALA A 234 17.56 11.65 -7.53
N ASN A 235 18.36 11.22 -6.56
CA ASN A 235 19.72 11.75 -6.39
C ASN A 235 20.64 11.32 -7.54
N GLY A 236 20.60 10.03 -7.95
CA GLY A 236 21.40 9.53 -9.07
C GLY A 236 21.04 10.22 -10.39
N LEU A 237 19.74 10.41 -10.64
CA LEU A 237 19.26 11.14 -11.82
C LEU A 237 19.69 12.61 -11.79
N ALA A 238 19.61 13.27 -10.65
CA ALA A 238 20.04 14.67 -10.50
C ALA A 238 21.54 14.84 -10.71
N GLU A 239 22.36 13.92 -10.24
CA GLU A 239 23.81 13.93 -10.46
C GLU A 239 24.14 13.74 -11.95
N ARG A 240 23.49 12.80 -12.62
CA ARG A 240 23.62 12.60 -14.09
C ARG A 240 23.24 13.90 -14.82
N MET A 241 22.09 14.49 -14.54
CA MET A 241 21.62 15.72 -15.19
C MET A 241 22.57 16.90 -14.98
N LYS A 242 23.13 17.08 -13.79
CA LYS A 242 24.12 18.16 -13.52
C LYS A 242 25.40 17.98 -14.32
N ASN A 243 25.81 16.74 -14.58
CA ASN A 243 27.03 16.45 -15.35
C ASN A 243 26.81 16.61 -16.86
N GLU A 244 25.67 16.14 -17.38
CA GLU A 244 25.34 16.18 -18.80
C GLU A 244 24.78 17.54 -19.24
N HIS A 245 24.05 18.23 -18.36
CA HIS A 245 23.34 19.49 -18.60
C HIS A 245 23.58 20.52 -17.48
N PRO A 246 24.80 21.06 -17.36
CA PRO A 246 25.17 22.00 -16.29
C PRO A 246 24.41 23.34 -16.34
N GLU A 247 23.71 23.62 -17.43
CA GLU A 247 22.85 24.80 -17.58
C GLU A 247 21.55 24.72 -16.74
N TYR A 248 21.13 23.52 -16.29
CA TYR A 248 19.92 23.39 -15.48
C TYR A 248 20.20 23.53 -13.98
N ASP A 249 19.41 24.35 -13.28
CA ASP A 249 19.39 24.37 -11.79
C ASP A 249 18.56 23.18 -11.25
N VAL A 250 19.23 22.04 -11.07
CA VAL A 250 18.61 20.78 -10.68
C VAL A 250 18.46 20.70 -9.16
N ARG A 251 17.24 20.39 -8.69
CA ARG A 251 16.88 20.19 -7.28
C ARG A 251 16.28 18.83 -7.06
N VAL A 252 16.46 18.28 -5.86
CA VAL A 252 15.88 17.00 -5.43
C VAL A 252 15.04 17.21 -4.19
N THR A 253 13.89 16.55 -4.18
CA THR A 253 13.05 16.44 -2.98
C THR A 253 12.65 14.97 -2.82
N ILE A 254 12.96 14.38 -1.66
CA ILE A 254 12.56 13.02 -1.31
C ILE A 254 11.42 13.11 -0.32
N LEU A 255 10.21 12.69 -0.71
CA LEU A 255 9.03 12.80 0.16
C LEU A 255 9.06 11.77 1.29
N GLY A 256 9.56 10.56 1.03
CA GLY A 256 9.75 9.54 2.06
C GLY A 256 8.47 9.23 2.85
N HIS A 257 8.61 9.04 4.15
CA HIS A 257 7.57 8.50 5.03
C HIS A 257 6.35 9.39 5.26
N ILE A 258 6.33 10.65 4.84
CA ILE A 258 5.11 11.48 4.92
C ILE A 258 3.96 10.85 4.11
N GLN A 259 4.27 10.06 3.10
CA GLN A 259 3.32 9.35 2.24
C GLN A 259 2.59 8.20 2.98
N ARG A 260 3.13 7.71 4.09
CA ARG A 260 2.50 6.65 4.92
C ARG A 260 1.60 7.19 6.00
N GLY A 261 1.68 8.49 6.29
CA GLY A 261 0.97 9.13 7.38
C GLY A 261 -0.29 9.88 6.95
N GLY A 262 -0.88 10.53 7.92
CA GLY A 262 -2.04 11.39 7.71
C GLY A 262 -3.38 10.70 7.90
N SER A 263 -4.42 11.52 7.91
CA SER A 263 -5.80 11.06 8.01
C SER A 263 -6.23 10.44 6.68
N PRO A 264 -6.78 9.21 6.65
CA PRO A 264 -7.18 8.57 5.41
C PRO A 264 -8.23 9.39 4.67
N SER A 265 -8.14 9.44 3.35
CA SER A 265 -9.11 10.08 2.48
C SER A 265 -10.50 9.44 2.62
N ALA A 266 -11.53 10.11 2.11
CA ALA A 266 -12.88 9.55 2.08
C ALA A 266 -12.91 8.23 1.30
N TYR A 267 -12.16 8.15 0.19
CA TYR A 267 -12.06 6.93 -0.63
C TYR A 267 -11.47 5.77 0.18
N ASP A 268 -10.31 5.95 0.83
CA ASP A 268 -9.68 4.90 1.61
C ASP A 268 -10.51 4.44 2.81
N ARG A 269 -11.26 5.36 3.46
CA ARG A 269 -12.19 4.99 4.53
C ARG A 269 -13.34 4.13 4.05
N ILE A 270 -13.92 4.46 2.89
CA ILE A 270 -15.02 3.70 2.28
C ILE A 270 -14.50 2.34 1.82
N LEU A 271 -13.37 2.32 1.10
CA LEU A 271 -12.73 1.10 0.61
C LEU A 271 -12.44 0.13 1.76
N ALA A 272 -11.75 0.60 2.80
CA ALA A 272 -11.42 -0.18 3.99
C ALA A 272 -12.67 -0.70 4.72
N SER A 273 -13.73 0.11 4.77
CA SER A 273 -14.99 -0.27 5.40
C SER A 273 -15.71 -1.37 4.61
N ARG A 274 -15.79 -1.24 3.29
CA ARG A 274 -16.39 -2.26 2.39
C ARG A 274 -15.62 -3.57 2.43
N MET A 275 -14.29 -3.51 2.32
CA MET A 275 -13.44 -4.69 2.36
C MET A 275 -13.51 -5.41 3.71
N GLY A 276 -13.57 -4.65 4.82
CA GLY A 276 -13.66 -5.26 6.16
C GLY A 276 -14.98 -5.99 6.41
N VAL A 277 -16.11 -5.49 5.91
CA VAL A 277 -17.40 -6.21 5.92
C VAL A 277 -17.29 -7.46 5.06
N ALA A 278 -16.82 -7.32 3.82
CA ALA A 278 -16.68 -8.44 2.89
C ALA A 278 -15.74 -9.55 3.41
N ALA A 279 -14.74 -9.21 4.23
CA ALA A 279 -13.87 -10.22 4.84
C ALA A 279 -14.62 -11.12 5.83
N ILE A 280 -15.57 -10.56 6.59
CA ILE A 280 -16.38 -11.33 7.51
C ILE A 280 -17.40 -12.18 6.75
N ASP A 281 -18.06 -11.61 5.75
CA ASP A 281 -18.99 -12.34 4.88
C ASP A 281 -18.28 -13.52 4.22
N ALA A 282 -17.07 -13.31 3.68
CA ALA A 282 -16.26 -14.37 3.09
C ALA A 282 -15.92 -15.50 4.07
N LEU A 283 -15.57 -15.16 5.33
CA LEU A 283 -15.32 -16.17 6.37
C LEU A 283 -16.58 -16.96 6.71
N LEU A 284 -17.75 -16.30 6.78
CA LEU A 284 -19.05 -16.95 7.02
C LEU A 284 -19.47 -17.86 5.86
N ASP A 285 -19.06 -17.50 4.63
CA ASP A 285 -19.24 -18.30 3.41
C ASP A 285 -18.13 -19.36 3.23
N GLU A 286 -17.39 -19.67 4.30
CA GLU A 286 -16.32 -20.68 4.33
C GLU A 286 -15.17 -20.44 3.33
N GLN A 287 -15.03 -19.21 2.82
CA GLN A 287 -13.89 -18.82 1.97
C GLN A 287 -12.59 -18.79 2.78
N ARG A 288 -11.49 -19.24 2.15
CA ARG A 288 -10.20 -19.40 2.84
C ARG A 288 -9.05 -19.02 1.92
N SER A 289 -7.96 -18.51 2.51
CA SER A 289 -6.72 -18.19 1.80
C SER A 289 -6.94 -17.24 0.62
N ILE A 290 -7.76 -16.22 0.83
CA ILE A 290 -8.11 -15.20 -0.16
C ILE A 290 -7.80 -13.79 0.35
N MET A 291 -7.49 -12.91 -0.59
CA MET A 291 -7.52 -11.45 -0.41
C MET A 291 -8.86 -10.92 -0.89
N ILE A 292 -9.44 -10.00 -0.13
CA ILE A 292 -10.56 -9.19 -0.62
C ILE A 292 -9.98 -8.08 -1.50
N GLY A 293 -10.34 -8.08 -2.77
CA GLY A 293 -9.98 -7.05 -3.73
C GLY A 293 -11.21 -6.22 -4.16
N ILE A 294 -10.96 -5.18 -4.95
CA ILE A 294 -11.98 -4.41 -5.65
C ILE A 294 -11.60 -4.28 -7.13
N VAL A 295 -12.52 -4.59 -8.04
CA VAL A 295 -12.34 -4.46 -9.48
C VAL A 295 -13.60 -3.84 -10.07
N ASN A 296 -13.48 -2.72 -10.76
CA ASN A 296 -14.61 -1.95 -11.30
C ASN A 296 -15.70 -1.68 -10.24
N ASP A 297 -15.28 -1.26 -9.04
CA ASP A 297 -16.12 -1.01 -7.85
C ASP A 297 -16.87 -2.23 -7.28
N VAL A 298 -16.54 -3.42 -7.73
CA VAL A 298 -17.11 -4.69 -7.24
C VAL A 298 -16.09 -5.41 -6.36
N ILE A 299 -16.53 -5.90 -5.20
CA ILE A 299 -15.71 -6.76 -4.34
C ILE A 299 -15.44 -8.09 -5.04
N VAL A 300 -14.18 -8.50 -5.05
CA VAL A 300 -13.71 -9.77 -5.61
C VAL A 300 -12.88 -10.56 -4.61
N HIS A 301 -12.86 -11.88 -4.77
CA HIS A 301 -12.07 -12.79 -3.95
C HIS A 301 -10.86 -13.27 -4.74
N VAL A 302 -9.67 -12.92 -4.33
CA VAL A 302 -8.41 -13.25 -5.01
C VAL A 302 -7.62 -14.27 -4.18
N PRO A 303 -7.36 -15.47 -4.68
CA PRO A 303 -6.54 -16.43 -3.95
C PRO A 303 -5.16 -15.86 -3.59
N PHE A 304 -4.66 -16.13 -2.38
CA PHE A 304 -3.32 -15.66 -1.97
C PHE A 304 -2.21 -16.13 -2.92
N THR A 305 -2.40 -17.27 -3.58
CA THR A 305 -1.45 -17.77 -4.59
C THR A 305 -1.32 -16.88 -5.81
N LYS A 306 -2.34 -16.06 -6.12
CA LYS A 306 -2.29 -15.04 -7.17
C LYS A 306 -1.91 -13.69 -6.61
N ALA A 307 -2.56 -13.26 -5.53
CA ALA A 307 -2.32 -11.95 -4.92
C ALA A 307 -0.86 -11.71 -4.51
N SER A 308 -0.10 -12.77 -4.14
CA SER A 308 1.27 -12.69 -3.66
C SER A 308 2.33 -13.23 -4.63
N LYS A 309 1.98 -13.57 -5.85
CA LYS A 309 2.92 -14.13 -6.83
C LYS A 309 2.83 -13.51 -8.20
N ASP A 310 1.65 -13.03 -8.57
CA ASP A 310 1.43 -12.44 -9.88
C ASP A 310 1.69 -10.93 -9.78
N ASP A 311 2.41 -10.39 -10.76
CA ASP A 311 2.65 -8.95 -10.84
C ASP A 311 1.39 -8.23 -11.31
N LYS A 312 1.05 -7.12 -10.67
CA LYS A 312 -0.03 -6.25 -11.12
C LYS A 312 0.47 -5.43 -12.31
N PRO A 313 -0.14 -5.57 -13.50
CA PRO A 313 0.29 -4.80 -14.66
C PRO A 313 0.01 -3.32 -14.46
N LEU A 314 0.98 -2.49 -14.81
CA LEU A 314 0.82 -1.05 -14.87
C LEU A 314 0.03 -0.68 -16.14
N ASN A 315 -0.85 0.31 -16.04
CA ASN A 315 -1.59 0.77 -17.22
C ASN A 315 -0.66 1.61 -18.12
N GLU A 316 -0.14 0.99 -19.16
CA GLU A 316 0.78 1.62 -20.10
C GLU A 316 0.18 2.81 -20.88
N ASN A 317 -1.14 2.87 -21.02
CA ASN A 317 -1.80 3.99 -21.69
C ASN A 317 -1.58 5.30 -20.92
N LEU A 318 -1.49 5.25 -19.58
CA LEU A 318 -1.23 6.43 -18.74
C LEU A 318 0.13 7.08 -19.03
N LEU A 319 1.14 6.30 -19.42
CA LEU A 319 2.43 6.85 -19.84
C LEU A 319 2.29 7.65 -21.13
N GLY A 320 1.54 7.12 -22.10
CA GLY A 320 1.26 7.84 -23.35
C GLY A 320 0.43 9.12 -23.09
N GLU A 321 -0.55 9.04 -22.20
CA GLU A 321 -1.37 10.20 -21.79
C GLU A 321 -0.50 11.26 -21.10
N LEU A 322 0.37 10.86 -20.17
CA LEU A 322 1.31 11.78 -19.52
C LEU A 322 2.19 12.51 -20.53
N GLN A 323 2.75 11.79 -21.53
CA GLN A 323 3.57 12.39 -22.60
C GLN A 323 2.77 13.38 -23.44
N MET A 324 1.51 13.07 -23.78
CA MET A 324 0.63 13.98 -24.51
C MET A 324 0.32 15.25 -23.74
N LEU A 325 0.17 15.15 -22.42
CA LEU A 325 -0.20 16.30 -21.56
C LEU A 325 1.00 17.13 -21.10
N ALA A 326 2.22 16.61 -21.26
CA ALA A 326 3.46 17.31 -20.90
C ALA A 326 3.92 18.38 -21.92
N ILE A 327 3.17 18.59 -23.02
CA ILE A 327 3.47 19.58 -24.08
C ILE A 327 3.23 21.02 -23.64
#